data_57c726738cc2a4e9136f31ddbf15ef95
#
_entry.id   57c726738cc2a4e9136f31ddbf15ef95
#
_cell.length_a   1.000
_cell.length_b   1.000
_cell.length_c   1.000
_cell.angle_alpha   90.00
_cell.angle_beta   90.00
_cell.angle_gamma   90.00
#
_symmetry.space_group_name_H-M   'P 1'
#
loop_
_entity.id
_entity.type
_entity.pdbx_description
1 polymer ?
#
loop_
_entity_poly.entity_id
_entity_poly.type
_entity_poly.pdbx_seq_one_letter_code
_entity_poly.pdbx_strand_id
1 'polypeptide(L)'
;KGADKWLEPGTMIMAADLQAAAAAQGVEVRAGDVVLIRTGHLDMWWANNAAGEPEGFAQAGIGSDAAEWLASMDVTAVGSDNAAVEVIPFDNNDFLIVHKILLVQAGIFLLEHLDLRQPCEDGNYEGVIAVSPLKVTGATGSPINPVFIS
;
A
#
# COMPACT_ATOMS: atom_id res chain seq x y z
N LYS A 1 -11.69 7.29 3.67
CA LYS A 1 -12.97 6.62 3.99
C LYS A 1 -13.34 6.67 5.47
N GLY A 2 -12.71 7.49 6.29
CA GLY A 2 -13.18 7.87 7.63
C GLY A 2 -13.23 6.78 8.68
N ALA A 3 -12.39 5.75 8.58
CA ALA A 3 -12.24 4.77 9.64
C ALA A 3 -11.42 5.35 10.79
N ASP A 4 -11.82 5.16 12.03
CA ASP A 4 -11.12 5.71 13.19
C ASP A 4 -9.72 5.12 13.37
N LYS A 5 -9.49 3.87 12.91
CA LYS A 5 -8.20 3.17 13.04
C LYS A 5 -7.80 2.40 11.79
N TRP A 6 -8.74 1.67 11.17
CA TRP A 6 -8.49 0.86 9.98
C TRP A 6 -9.70 0.84 9.06
N LEU A 7 -9.46 0.51 7.81
CA LEU A 7 -10.52 0.22 6.84
C LEU A 7 -11.02 -1.21 7.06
N GLU A 8 -12.32 -1.42 6.92
CA GLU A 8 -12.90 -2.76 6.99
C GLU A 8 -12.29 -3.69 5.94
N PRO A 9 -11.98 -4.95 6.29
CA PRO A 9 -11.46 -5.93 5.33
C PRO A 9 -12.36 -6.06 4.11
N GLY A 10 -11.77 -6.13 2.92
CA GLY A 10 -12.48 -6.13 1.64
C GLY A 10 -12.85 -4.73 1.12
N THR A 11 -12.53 -3.67 1.85
CA THR A 11 -12.71 -2.31 1.32
C THR A 11 -11.77 -2.05 0.16
N MET A 12 -12.32 -1.78 -1.02
CA MET A 12 -11.56 -1.40 -2.21
C MET A 12 -11.28 0.10 -2.20
N ILE A 13 -10.02 0.46 -2.39
CA ILE A 13 -9.54 1.84 -2.57
C ILE A 13 -9.42 2.12 -4.06
N MET A 14 -10.18 3.11 -4.53
CA MET A 14 -10.21 3.53 -5.93
C MET A 14 -9.25 4.70 -6.18
N ALA A 15 -8.94 4.98 -7.44
CA ALA A 15 -8.13 6.14 -7.81
C ALA A 15 -8.67 7.45 -7.22
N ALA A 16 -9.98 7.64 -7.24
CA ALA A 16 -10.63 8.83 -6.66
C ALA A 16 -10.40 8.96 -5.15
N ASP A 17 -10.32 7.84 -4.41
CA ASP A 17 -10.03 7.85 -2.97
C ASP A 17 -8.59 8.32 -2.72
N LEU A 18 -7.62 7.84 -3.52
CA LEU A 18 -6.21 8.25 -3.42
C LEU A 18 -6.03 9.74 -3.76
N GLN A 19 -6.67 10.18 -4.84
CA GLN A 19 -6.65 11.59 -5.24
C GLN A 19 -7.25 12.50 -4.17
N ALA A 20 -8.38 12.09 -3.57
CA ALA A 20 -9.01 12.84 -2.49
C ALA A 20 -8.14 12.89 -1.23
N ALA A 21 -7.46 11.78 -0.89
CA ALA A 21 -6.52 11.72 0.23
C ALA A 21 -5.32 12.64 0.00
N ALA A 22 -4.71 12.59 -1.18
CA ALA A 22 -3.59 13.46 -1.56
C ALA A 22 -3.97 14.94 -1.45
N ALA A 23 -5.15 15.32 -2.00
CA ALA A 23 -5.66 16.68 -1.92
C ALA A 23 -5.91 17.13 -0.47
N ALA A 24 -6.47 16.26 0.38
CA ALA A 24 -6.71 16.55 1.80
C ALA A 24 -5.41 16.71 2.61
N GLN A 25 -4.36 16.02 2.22
CA GLN A 25 -3.04 16.09 2.83
C GLN A 25 -2.15 17.21 2.24
N GLY A 26 -2.60 17.85 1.16
CA GLY A 26 -1.85 18.90 0.47
C GLY A 26 -0.64 18.39 -0.30
N VAL A 27 -0.65 17.11 -0.69
CA VAL A 27 0.44 16.46 -1.45
C VAL A 27 0.02 16.20 -2.89
N GLU A 28 1.01 16.06 -3.77
CA GLU A 28 0.81 15.76 -5.19
C GLU A 28 1.64 14.53 -5.58
N VAL A 29 1.00 13.53 -6.19
CA VAL A 29 1.71 12.36 -6.72
C VAL A 29 2.38 12.72 -8.03
N ARG A 30 3.68 12.45 -8.15
CA ARG A 30 4.52 12.79 -9.30
C ARG A 30 5.26 11.57 -9.83
N ALA A 31 5.71 11.66 -11.08
CA ALA A 31 6.56 10.64 -11.67
C ALA A 31 7.84 10.43 -10.82
N GLY A 32 8.17 9.17 -10.58
CA GLY A 32 9.31 8.77 -9.75
C GLY A 32 9.04 8.65 -8.25
N ASP A 33 7.85 9.04 -7.77
CA ASP A 33 7.50 8.91 -6.36
C ASP A 33 7.33 7.45 -5.92
N VAL A 34 7.49 7.22 -4.63
CA VAL A 34 7.02 6.03 -3.93
C VAL A 34 5.74 6.40 -3.19
N VAL A 35 4.62 5.83 -3.59
CA VAL A 35 3.32 6.10 -2.98
C VAL A 35 3.04 5.11 -1.86
N LEU A 36 2.89 5.61 -0.63
CA LEU A 36 2.64 4.79 0.55
C LEU A 36 1.19 4.95 1.01
N ILE A 37 0.48 3.83 1.14
CA ILE A 37 -0.95 3.78 1.42
C ILE A 37 -1.18 3.10 2.76
N ARG A 38 -1.60 3.85 3.79
CA ARG A 38 -1.98 3.28 5.08
C ARG A 38 -3.45 2.90 5.08
N THR A 39 -3.72 1.62 5.25
CA THR A 39 -5.08 1.07 5.39
C THR A 39 -5.48 0.89 6.85
N GLY A 40 -4.52 0.86 7.76
CA GLY A 40 -4.68 0.49 9.16
C GLY A 40 -4.68 -1.03 9.38
N HIS A 41 -4.37 -1.82 8.36
CA HIS A 41 -4.35 -3.28 8.45
C HIS A 41 -3.42 -3.78 9.57
N LEU A 42 -2.24 -3.18 9.71
CA LEU A 42 -1.29 -3.55 10.75
C LEU A 42 -1.87 -3.27 12.17
N ASP A 43 -2.59 -2.16 12.36
CA ASP A 43 -3.26 -1.86 13.63
C ASP A 43 -4.35 -2.88 13.95
N MET A 44 -5.13 -3.27 12.96
CA MET A 44 -6.16 -4.31 13.07
C MET A 44 -5.53 -5.66 13.43
N TRP A 45 -4.44 -6.04 12.74
CA TRP A 45 -3.72 -7.28 12.99
C TRP A 45 -3.21 -7.36 14.45
N TRP A 46 -2.60 -6.28 14.95
CA TRP A 46 -2.14 -6.23 16.35
C TRP A 46 -3.30 -6.33 17.34
N ALA A 47 -4.43 -5.66 17.06
CA ALA A 47 -5.61 -5.71 17.93
C ALA A 47 -6.20 -7.12 17.99
N ASN A 48 -6.38 -7.76 16.84
CA ASN A 48 -6.93 -9.12 16.75
C ASN A 48 -6.01 -10.15 17.40
N ASN A 49 -4.70 -10.06 17.17
CA ASN A 49 -3.72 -10.95 17.77
C ASN A 49 -3.70 -10.82 19.31
N ALA A 50 -3.81 -9.62 19.84
CA ALA A 50 -3.92 -9.38 21.27
C ALA A 50 -5.22 -9.92 21.89
N ALA A 51 -6.31 -9.95 21.10
CA ALA A 51 -7.58 -10.54 21.51
C ALA A 51 -7.63 -12.08 21.35
N GLY A 52 -6.61 -12.69 20.71
CA GLY A 52 -6.59 -14.12 20.41
C GLY A 52 -7.53 -14.50 19.26
N GLU A 53 -7.93 -13.54 18.45
CA GLU A 53 -8.79 -13.77 17.29
C GLU A 53 -7.95 -14.13 16.07
N PRO A 54 -8.37 -15.13 15.26
CA PRO A 54 -7.64 -15.48 14.05
C PRO A 54 -7.77 -14.37 13.02
N GLU A 55 -6.67 -14.06 12.33
CA GLU A 55 -6.70 -13.16 11.19
C GLU A 55 -7.50 -13.80 10.04
N GLY A 56 -8.44 -13.03 9.48
CA GLY A 56 -9.12 -13.38 8.25
C GLY A 56 -8.18 -13.14 7.04
N PHE A 57 -8.48 -13.80 5.92
CA PHE A 57 -7.70 -13.61 4.69
C PHE A 57 -8.09 -12.32 3.93
N ALA A 58 -9.20 -11.69 4.29
CA ALA A 58 -9.66 -10.44 3.68
C ALA A 58 -8.88 -9.24 4.19
N GLN A 59 -8.57 -8.31 3.29
CA GLN A 59 -7.92 -7.04 3.64
C GLN A 59 -8.43 -5.89 2.78
N ALA A 60 -8.37 -4.67 3.31
CA ALA A 60 -8.55 -3.46 2.51
C ALA A 60 -7.30 -3.23 1.65
N GLY A 61 -7.47 -2.69 0.46
CA GLY A 61 -6.35 -2.39 -0.44
C GLY A 61 -6.83 -1.74 -1.72
N ILE A 62 -5.91 -1.42 -2.62
CA ILE A 62 -6.25 -0.78 -3.90
C ILE A 62 -6.89 -1.77 -4.87
N GLY A 63 -7.79 -1.26 -5.72
CA GLY A 63 -8.34 -1.98 -6.87
C GLY A 63 -7.56 -1.71 -8.16
N SER A 64 -7.98 -2.34 -9.26
CA SER A 64 -7.38 -2.20 -10.59
C SER A 64 -7.41 -0.75 -11.09
N ASP A 65 -8.49 -0.02 -10.87
CA ASP A 65 -8.63 1.39 -11.21
C ASP A 65 -7.54 2.27 -10.57
N ALA A 66 -7.27 2.08 -9.27
CA ALA A 66 -6.21 2.80 -8.58
C ALA A 66 -4.81 2.40 -9.09
N ALA A 67 -4.62 1.11 -9.41
CA ALA A 67 -3.36 0.63 -9.98
C ALA A 67 -3.09 1.23 -11.37
N GLU A 68 -4.10 1.29 -12.23
CA GLU A 68 -3.99 1.92 -13.55
C GLU A 68 -3.68 3.43 -13.43
N TRP A 69 -4.33 4.12 -12.50
CA TRP A 69 -4.02 5.52 -12.23
C TRP A 69 -2.58 5.71 -11.78
N LEU A 70 -2.10 4.92 -10.78
CA LEU A 70 -0.71 4.99 -10.29
C LEU A 70 0.30 4.66 -11.40
N ALA A 71 -0.01 3.68 -12.25
CA ALA A 71 0.81 3.38 -13.41
C ALA A 71 0.88 4.56 -14.40
N SER A 72 -0.24 5.25 -14.62
CA SER A 72 -0.29 6.43 -15.49
C SER A 72 0.49 7.64 -14.94
N MET A 73 0.69 7.69 -13.62
CA MET A 73 1.52 8.71 -12.95
C MET A 73 3.02 8.40 -12.98
N ASP A 74 3.43 7.25 -13.51
CA ASP A 74 4.82 6.81 -13.63
C ASP A 74 5.55 6.79 -12.27
N VAL A 75 4.87 6.28 -11.23
CA VAL A 75 5.47 6.13 -9.90
C VAL A 75 6.52 5.02 -9.88
N THR A 76 7.47 5.07 -8.97
CA THR A 76 8.53 4.04 -8.87
C THR A 76 8.09 2.81 -8.09
N ALA A 77 7.31 3.00 -7.04
CA ALA A 77 6.81 1.92 -6.20
C ALA A 77 5.50 2.31 -5.52
N VAL A 78 4.74 1.31 -5.13
CA VAL A 78 3.54 1.46 -4.30
C VAL A 78 3.70 0.59 -3.06
N GLY A 79 3.51 1.17 -1.88
CA GLY A 79 3.63 0.47 -0.61
C GLY A 79 2.37 0.52 0.23
N SER A 80 2.16 -0.50 1.07
CA SER A 80 1.05 -0.53 2.02
C SER A 80 1.42 -1.27 3.31
N ASP A 81 0.61 -1.05 4.34
CA ASP A 81 0.70 -1.73 5.63
C ASP A 81 0.00 -3.10 5.67
N ASN A 82 -0.51 -3.56 4.53
CA ASN A 82 -1.16 -4.85 4.35
C ASN A 82 -0.26 -5.87 3.60
N ALA A 83 -0.78 -7.09 3.39
CA ALA A 83 0.00 -8.22 2.88
C ALA A 83 0.15 -8.27 1.35
N ALA A 84 -0.62 -7.49 0.60
CA ALA A 84 -0.65 -7.61 -0.86
C ALA A 84 -0.80 -6.27 -1.59
N VAL A 85 -0.80 -5.14 -0.89
CA VAL A 85 -1.13 -3.81 -1.44
C VAL A 85 -2.57 -3.76 -1.98
N GLU A 86 -3.01 -4.78 -2.72
CA GLU A 86 -4.35 -4.87 -3.31
C GLU A 86 -5.42 -5.38 -2.34
N VAL A 87 -6.67 -5.10 -2.69
CA VAL A 87 -7.83 -5.57 -1.93
C VAL A 87 -7.98 -7.09 -2.02
N ILE A 88 -8.36 -7.72 -0.91
CA ILE A 88 -8.76 -9.13 -0.87
C ILE A 88 -10.15 -9.21 -0.22
N PRO A 89 -11.18 -9.80 -0.86
CA PRO A 89 -11.16 -10.54 -2.15
C PRO A 89 -10.73 -9.68 -3.33
N PHE A 90 -10.01 -10.30 -4.28
CA PHE A 90 -9.42 -9.62 -5.43
C PHE A 90 -10.47 -8.95 -6.32
N ASP A 91 -10.12 -7.76 -6.83
CA ASP A 91 -10.95 -7.00 -7.72
C ASP A 91 -11.28 -7.81 -8.98
N ASN A 92 -12.56 -7.72 -9.42
CA ASN A 92 -13.11 -8.46 -10.55
C ASN A 92 -12.93 -9.99 -10.47
N ASN A 93 -12.67 -10.56 -9.30
CA ASN A 93 -12.25 -11.95 -9.09
C ASN A 93 -11.01 -12.34 -9.91
N ASP A 94 -10.18 -11.38 -10.28
CA ASP A 94 -8.94 -11.62 -10.99
C ASP A 94 -7.76 -11.67 -10.01
N PHE A 95 -7.23 -12.86 -9.81
CA PHE A 95 -6.15 -13.13 -8.87
C PHE A 95 -4.93 -12.25 -9.14
N LEU A 96 -4.55 -11.45 -8.14
CA LEU A 96 -3.41 -10.54 -8.18
C LEU A 96 -3.45 -9.54 -9.35
N ILE A 97 -4.63 -8.96 -9.62
CA ILE A 97 -4.80 -8.01 -10.73
C ILE A 97 -3.91 -6.76 -10.59
N VAL A 98 -3.77 -6.23 -9.35
CA VAL A 98 -2.92 -5.07 -9.09
C VAL A 98 -1.45 -5.41 -9.31
N HIS A 99 -1.00 -6.60 -8.88
CA HIS A 99 0.36 -7.09 -9.18
C HIS A 99 0.62 -7.20 -10.68
N LYS A 100 -0.37 -7.67 -11.45
CA LYS A 100 -0.24 -7.75 -12.91
C LYS A 100 -0.08 -6.37 -13.53
N ILE A 101 -0.88 -5.40 -13.12
CA ILE A 101 -0.84 -4.04 -13.65
C ILE A 101 0.47 -3.35 -13.24
N LEU A 102 0.77 -3.28 -11.95
CA LEU A 102 1.90 -2.51 -11.46
C LEU A 102 3.23 -3.22 -11.70
N LEU A 103 3.39 -4.45 -11.18
CA LEU A 103 4.68 -5.12 -11.19
C LEU A 103 5.02 -5.69 -12.58
N VAL A 104 4.06 -6.35 -13.25
CA VAL A 104 4.33 -7.06 -14.50
C VAL A 104 4.25 -6.14 -15.72
N GLN A 105 3.22 -5.31 -15.83
CA GLN A 105 3.00 -4.47 -17.01
C GLN A 105 3.76 -3.15 -16.92
N ALA A 106 3.73 -2.49 -15.76
CA ALA A 106 4.32 -1.17 -15.59
C ALA A 106 5.76 -1.20 -15.00
N GLY A 107 6.20 -2.31 -14.41
CA GLY A 107 7.53 -2.40 -13.77
C GLY A 107 7.64 -1.62 -12.46
N ILE A 108 6.51 -1.34 -11.82
CA ILE A 108 6.41 -0.60 -10.55
C ILE A 108 6.53 -1.60 -9.40
N PHE A 109 7.44 -1.35 -8.47
CA PHE A 109 7.64 -2.23 -7.31
C PHE A 109 6.50 -2.17 -6.31
N LEU A 110 6.24 -3.29 -5.62
CA LEU A 110 5.29 -3.37 -4.51
C LEU A 110 6.06 -3.56 -3.20
N LEU A 111 5.67 -2.79 -2.18
CA LEU A 111 6.23 -2.84 -0.83
C LEU A 111 5.12 -3.23 0.15
N GLU A 112 5.24 -4.39 0.77
CA GLU A 112 4.19 -4.97 1.60
C GLU A 112 4.57 -4.91 3.09
N HIS A 113 3.57 -5.01 3.98
CA HIS A 113 3.76 -5.06 5.43
C HIS A 113 4.58 -3.89 6.01
N LEU A 114 4.40 -2.67 5.48
CA LEU A 114 5.08 -1.49 5.98
C LEU A 114 4.45 -0.99 7.28
N ASP A 115 5.27 -0.61 8.25
CA ASP A 115 4.76 0.13 9.40
C ASP A 115 4.69 1.63 9.08
N LEU A 116 3.51 2.11 8.75
CA LEU A 116 3.23 3.49 8.36
C LEU A 116 2.60 4.31 9.48
N ARG A 117 2.58 3.80 10.72
CA ARG A 117 1.90 4.47 11.85
C ARG A 117 2.57 5.79 12.18
N GLN A 118 3.87 5.78 12.46
CA GLN A 118 4.58 6.96 12.93
C GLN A 118 4.53 8.14 11.95
N PRO A 119 4.83 7.98 10.65
CA PRO A 119 4.70 9.09 9.70
C PRO A 119 3.30 9.71 9.65
N CYS A 120 2.26 8.87 9.74
CA CYS A 120 0.88 9.34 9.75
C CYS A 120 0.49 10.06 11.04
N GLU A 121 0.96 9.59 12.21
CA GLU A 121 0.74 10.24 13.50
C GLU A 121 1.42 11.61 13.58
N ASP A 122 2.60 11.72 12.99
CA ASP A 122 3.37 12.97 12.90
C ASP A 122 2.83 13.94 11.84
N GLY A 123 1.88 13.50 11.00
CA GLY A 123 1.37 14.29 9.87
C GLY A 123 2.38 14.50 8.75
N ASN A 124 3.39 13.64 8.65
CA ASN A 124 4.46 13.71 7.65
C ASN A 124 4.03 12.90 6.42
N TYR A 125 3.49 13.59 5.43
CA TYR A 125 2.97 12.99 4.22
C TYR A 125 3.93 13.02 3.03
N GLU A 126 5.06 13.70 3.15
CA GLU A 126 6.12 13.75 2.14
C GLU A 126 7.49 13.62 2.81
N GLY A 127 8.42 12.95 2.14
CA GLY A 127 9.77 12.76 2.64
C GLY A 127 10.61 11.92 1.68
N VAL A 128 11.76 11.50 2.13
CA VAL A 128 12.65 10.61 1.39
C VAL A 128 12.56 9.21 1.95
N ILE A 129 12.36 8.21 1.09
CA ILE A 129 12.41 6.81 1.48
C ILE A 129 13.63 6.11 0.89
N ALA A 130 14.37 5.40 1.72
CA ALA A 130 15.45 4.52 1.30
C ALA A 130 15.00 3.07 1.41
N VAL A 131 15.01 2.34 0.29
CA VAL A 131 14.63 0.93 0.21
C VAL A 131 15.81 0.13 -0.33
N SER A 132 16.29 -0.84 0.45
CA SER A 132 17.48 -1.64 0.11
C SER A 132 17.15 -3.13 0.12
N PRO A 133 16.72 -3.70 -1.02
CA PRO A 133 16.50 -5.14 -1.14
C PRO A 133 17.81 -5.92 -1.07
N LEU A 134 17.72 -7.17 -0.61
CA LEU A 134 18.86 -8.09 -0.65
C LEU A 134 19.22 -8.44 -2.10
N LYS A 135 20.51 -8.53 -2.38
CA LYS A 135 21.02 -8.93 -3.71
C LYS A 135 21.00 -10.45 -3.85
N VAL A 136 19.83 -11.03 -4.10
CA VAL A 136 19.65 -12.47 -4.30
C VAL A 136 19.38 -12.74 -5.77
N THR A 137 20.32 -13.41 -6.44
CA THR A 137 20.19 -13.72 -7.86
C THR A 137 18.97 -14.63 -8.11
N GLY A 138 18.09 -14.21 -9.03
CA GLY A 138 16.90 -14.97 -9.42
C GLY A 138 15.72 -14.88 -8.43
N ALA A 139 15.85 -14.10 -7.36
CA ALA A 139 14.73 -13.83 -6.46
C ALA A 139 13.73 -12.86 -7.10
N THR A 140 12.44 -13.11 -6.86
CA THR A 140 11.33 -12.23 -7.28
C THR A 140 10.92 -11.22 -6.21
N GLY A 141 11.45 -11.37 -5.01
CA GLY A 141 11.24 -10.49 -3.86
C GLY A 141 12.30 -10.68 -2.79
N SER A 142 12.30 -9.83 -1.80
CA SER A 142 13.29 -9.85 -0.71
C SER A 142 12.72 -9.17 0.53
N PRO A 143 13.10 -9.60 1.74
CA PRO A 143 12.90 -8.79 2.92
C PRO A 143 13.58 -7.43 2.76
N ILE A 144 12.92 -6.39 3.25
CA ILE A 144 13.43 -5.02 3.24
C ILE A 144 13.28 -4.40 4.63
N ASN A 145 14.11 -3.41 4.92
CA ASN A 145 13.97 -2.54 6.08
C ASN A 145 14.02 -1.08 5.60
N PRO A 146 12.91 -0.55 5.09
CA PRO A 146 12.88 0.80 4.55
C PRO A 146 13.06 1.85 5.65
N VAL A 147 13.72 2.95 5.32
CA VAL A 147 13.90 4.10 6.20
C VAL A 147 13.21 5.31 5.57
N PHE A 148 12.28 5.90 6.29
CA PHE A 148 11.62 7.15 5.90
C PHE A 148 12.25 8.32 6.67
N ILE A 149 12.54 9.40 5.96
CA ILE A 149 13.13 10.63 6.48
C ILE A 149 12.24 11.79 6.05
N SER A 150 11.63 12.46 7.01
CA SER A 150 10.79 13.64 6.82
C SER A 150 11.46 14.90 7.31
#